data_266925dd85b1c8ac6e4f50ef0f30c214
#
_entry.id   266925dd85b1c8ac6e4f50ef0f30c214
#
_cell.length_a   1.000
_cell.length_b   1.000
_cell.length_c   1.000
_cell.angle_alpha   90.00
_cell.angle_beta   90.00
_cell.angle_gamma   90.00
#
_symmetry.space_group_name_H-M   'P 1'
#
loop_
_entity.id
_entity.type
_entity.pdbx_description
1 polymer ?
#
loop_
_entity_poly.entity_id
_entity_poly.type
_entity_poly.pdbx_seq_one_letter_code
_entity_poly.pdbx_strand_id
1 'polypeptide(L)'
;LSDAHGANPLRDALDRRLPRIAGPSGLVIFGVTGDLSRKKLMPAVYDLANRGLLPPGFSLVGFARREWEHEDFAQEVYAAVKEHARTPFREEVWQQLVQGCRFVQGNFDDDEAFETLKETINELDKAQGTGGNFAFYLSVPPKFFPQVVQQLKKHGLADQKEDSWRRAVIEKPFGHNLESAKELNRIVHEVFPPHEVFRIDHYLGKETVQNILALRFANTMFEPLWNRSYVDHVQITMAEDIGIGGRAGYYDGIGAARDVIQNHLLQLLALTTMEEPASFEADALVAEKTKVLGAVRLPKDLGKETVRAQYAEGWQGGEKAVGYLQEDGIDPKSKTDTYAAIKLSIDNRRWAGVPFYLRTGKRLGRRVTEIAVVFQRAPHSPFDRTATEELGQNALVIRVQPDEGVTVRFGSKVPGTSMEVRDVSMDFAYGESFTESSPEAYERLILDVLLGDANLFPRVEEVEQSWRILDPIEAYWEKHGRPAQYPAGTWGPAEADEMLARDGRSWRRP
;
A
#
# COMPACT_ATOMS: atom_id res chain seq x y z
N LEU A 1 -27.73 23.59 8.52
CA LEU A 1 -27.55 24.43 9.70
C LEU A 1 -27.53 23.56 10.96
N SER A 2 -26.51 22.73 11.12
CA SER A 2 -26.34 21.94 12.35
C SER A 2 -24.89 21.51 12.48
N ASP A 3 -23.96 22.43 12.69
CA ASP A 3 -22.57 22.05 13.02
C ASP A 3 -21.93 23.08 13.95
N ALA A 4 -22.50 23.15 15.14
CA ALA A 4 -22.00 24.11 16.12
C ALA A 4 -21.59 23.46 17.44
N HIS A 5 -20.95 22.29 17.42
CA HIS A 5 -20.33 21.78 18.63
C HIS A 5 -18.84 21.51 18.38
N GLY A 6 -18.02 22.54 18.65
CA GLY A 6 -16.57 22.44 18.74
C GLY A 6 -15.76 22.94 17.55
N ALA A 7 -16.38 23.43 16.48
CA ALA A 7 -15.61 24.06 15.40
C ALA A 7 -14.99 25.38 15.86
N ASN A 8 -13.69 25.51 15.78
CA ASN A 8 -13.03 26.79 15.97
C ASN A 8 -13.50 27.76 14.87
N PRO A 9 -14.20 28.87 15.22
CA PRO A 9 -14.75 29.79 14.21
C PRO A 9 -13.68 30.51 13.37
N LEU A 10 -12.41 30.38 13.74
CA LEU A 10 -11.27 30.91 12.98
C LEU A 10 -10.68 29.88 12.00
N ARG A 11 -11.26 28.68 11.90
CA ARG A 11 -10.81 27.65 10.96
C ARG A 11 -11.78 27.54 9.80
N ASP A 12 -11.27 27.70 8.59
CA ASP A 12 -11.99 27.35 7.38
C ASP A 12 -12.00 25.82 7.22
N ALA A 13 -13.19 25.21 7.26
CA ALA A 13 -13.36 23.76 7.08
C ALA A 13 -12.83 23.27 5.71
N LEU A 14 -12.69 24.14 4.72
CA LEU A 14 -12.17 23.85 3.40
C LEU A 14 -10.63 24.04 3.30
N ASP A 15 -9.99 24.63 4.31
CA ASP A 15 -8.54 24.80 4.31
C ASP A 15 -7.85 23.48 4.69
N ARG A 16 -7.46 22.73 3.69
CA ARG A 16 -6.76 21.43 3.82
C ARG A 16 -5.35 21.53 4.43
N ARG A 17 -4.80 22.71 4.63
CA ARG A 17 -3.54 22.92 5.34
C ARG A 17 -3.70 22.81 6.85
N LEU A 18 -4.92 22.95 7.35
CA LEU A 18 -5.20 22.80 8.78
C LEU A 18 -5.19 21.33 9.19
N PRO A 19 -4.76 21.02 10.43
CA PRO A 19 -4.86 19.66 10.97
C PRO A 19 -6.31 19.15 10.89
N ARG A 20 -6.50 17.99 10.30
CA ARG A 20 -7.78 17.33 10.19
C ARG A 20 -7.97 16.50 11.46
N ILE A 21 -8.99 16.81 12.24
CA ILE A 21 -9.27 16.17 13.53
C ILE A 21 -10.52 15.32 13.37
N ALA A 22 -10.44 14.05 13.77
CA ALA A 22 -11.60 13.15 13.76
C ALA A 22 -12.68 13.62 14.74
N GLY A 23 -13.93 13.52 14.32
CA GLY A 23 -15.09 13.74 15.18
C GLY A 23 -15.31 12.60 16.18
N PRO A 24 -16.33 12.73 17.04
CA PRO A 24 -16.73 11.67 17.98
C PRO A 24 -16.85 10.32 17.29
N SER A 25 -16.10 9.32 17.76
CA SER A 25 -16.02 8.02 17.08
C SER A 25 -15.27 6.96 17.90
N GLY A 26 -15.36 5.71 17.45
CA GLY A 26 -14.59 4.59 17.95
C GLY A 26 -14.12 3.66 16.83
N LEU A 27 -13.16 2.80 17.18
CA LEU A 27 -12.57 1.79 16.32
C LEU A 27 -12.69 0.42 16.98
N VAL A 28 -13.32 -0.53 16.32
CA VAL A 28 -13.38 -1.94 16.71
C VAL A 28 -12.37 -2.71 15.87
N ILE A 29 -11.42 -3.41 16.49
CA ILE A 29 -10.42 -4.21 15.80
C ILE A 29 -10.72 -5.70 16.02
N PHE A 30 -11.18 -6.37 14.97
CA PHE A 30 -11.30 -7.83 14.94
C PHE A 30 -9.93 -8.46 14.72
N GLY A 31 -9.59 -9.47 15.52
CA GLY A 31 -8.25 -10.09 15.47
C GLY A 31 -7.17 -9.22 16.13
N VAL A 32 -7.54 -8.48 17.15
CA VAL A 32 -6.68 -7.50 17.82
C VAL A 32 -5.40 -8.09 18.44
N THR A 33 -5.34 -9.39 18.66
CA THR A 33 -4.17 -10.10 19.18
C THR A 33 -3.11 -10.42 18.11
N GLY A 34 -3.34 -10.04 16.85
CA GLY A 34 -2.44 -10.27 15.74
C GLY A 34 -1.29 -9.26 15.67
N ASP A 35 -0.22 -9.64 14.95
CA ASP A 35 0.98 -8.81 14.77
C ASP A 35 0.70 -7.42 14.17
N LEU A 36 -0.24 -7.32 13.22
CA LEU A 36 -0.60 -6.03 12.62
C LEU A 36 -1.17 -5.08 13.66
N SER A 37 -2.08 -5.57 14.50
CA SER A 37 -2.68 -4.77 15.56
C SER A 37 -1.63 -4.27 16.55
N ARG A 38 -0.76 -5.17 17.03
CA ARG A 38 0.28 -4.85 17.98
C ARG A 38 1.34 -3.88 17.43
N LYS A 39 1.84 -4.17 16.22
CA LYS A 39 2.98 -3.43 15.65
C LYS A 39 2.58 -2.15 14.92
N LYS A 40 1.32 -2.01 14.52
CA LYS A 40 0.86 -0.92 13.65
C LYS A 40 -0.40 -0.22 14.16
N LEU A 41 -1.51 -0.94 14.38
CA LEU A 41 -2.80 -0.28 14.64
C LEU A 41 -2.87 0.37 16.02
N MET A 42 -2.49 -0.35 17.08
CA MET A 42 -2.47 0.20 18.44
C MET A 42 -1.52 1.40 18.58
N PRO A 43 -0.25 1.32 18.08
CA PRO A 43 0.65 2.46 18.09
C PRO A 43 0.12 3.64 17.27
N ALA A 44 -0.48 3.41 16.09
CA ALA A 44 -1.03 4.46 15.26
C ALA A 44 -2.19 5.20 15.94
N VAL A 45 -3.08 4.48 16.64
CA VAL A 45 -4.15 5.10 17.42
C VAL A 45 -3.57 6.00 18.52
N TYR A 46 -2.54 5.53 19.24
CA TYR A 46 -1.87 6.35 20.25
C TYR A 46 -1.19 7.58 19.64
N ASP A 47 -0.45 7.40 18.54
CA ASP A 47 0.23 8.51 17.88
C ASP A 47 -0.75 9.57 17.39
N LEU A 48 -1.90 9.17 16.85
CA LEU A 48 -2.99 10.09 16.49
C LEU A 48 -3.54 10.83 17.71
N ALA A 49 -3.79 10.14 18.83
CA ALA A 49 -4.24 10.76 20.08
C ALA A 49 -3.20 11.74 20.61
N ASN A 50 -1.91 11.35 20.59
CA ASN A 50 -0.80 12.18 21.05
C ASN A 50 -0.58 13.43 20.22
N ARG A 51 -0.91 13.38 18.93
CA ARG A 51 -0.92 14.53 18.01
C ARG A 51 -2.18 15.41 18.15
N GLY A 52 -3.15 15.03 18.98
CA GLY A 52 -4.42 15.73 19.13
C GLY A 52 -5.38 15.60 17.95
N LEU A 53 -5.25 14.52 17.16
CA LEU A 53 -6.04 14.27 15.97
C LEU A 53 -7.26 13.36 16.21
N LEU A 54 -7.38 12.76 17.41
CA LEU A 54 -8.55 12.01 17.85
C LEU A 54 -9.40 12.82 18.82
N PRO A 55 -10.72 12.57 18.90
CA PRO A 55 -11.59 13.21 19.88
C PRO A 55 -11.25 12.75 21.31
N PRO A 56 -11.52 13.57 22.33
CA PRO A 56 -11.23 13.20 23.73
C PRO A 56 -11.88 11.90 24.18
N GLY A 57 -13.09 11.60 23.72
CA GLY A 57 -13.83 10.39 24.02
C GLY A 57 -13.65 9.26 22.99
N PHE A 58 -12.50 9.21 22.29
CA PHE A 58 -12.23 8.14 21.34
C PHE A 58 -12.26 6.77 22.03
N SER A 59 -12.95 5.81 21.40
CA SER A 59 -13.11 4.46 21.93
C SER A 59 -12.37 3.44 21.09
N LEU A 60 -11.61 2.54 21.74
CA LEU A 60 -10.87 1.45 21.09
C LEU A 60 -11.36 0.11 21.64
N VAL A 61 -11.99 -0.70 20.80
CA VAL A 61 -12.50 -2.01 21.17
C VAL A 61 -11.70 -3.10 20.49
N GLY A 62 -11.13 -4.01 21.27
CA GLY A 62 -10.51 -5.22 20.79
C GLY A 62 -11.48 -6.39 20.77
N PHE A 63 -11.49 -7.19 19.69
CA PHE A 63 -12.26 -8.43 19.58
C PHE A 63 -11.33 -9.59 19.21
N ALA A 64 -11.26 -10.61 20.07
CA ALA A 64 -10.47 -11.80 19.83
C ALA A 64 -10.88 -12.97 20.73
N ARG A 65 -10.31 -14.16 20.49
CA ARG A 65 -10.62 -15.39 21.23
C ARG A 65 -9.93 -15.52 22.58
N ARG A 66 -8.98 -14.62 22.91
CA ARG A 66 -8.24 -14.69 24.17
C ARG A 66 -9.16 -14.40 25.35
N GLU A 67 -8.89 -15.07 26.46
CA GLU A 67 -9.55 -14.83 27.74
C GLU A 67 -8.90 -13.63 28.42
N TRP A 68 -9.29 -12.44 27.99
CA TRP A 68 -8.83 -11.15 28.50
C TRP A 68 -9.97 -10.35 29.08
N GLU A 69 -9.71 -9.69 30.19
CA GLU A 69 -10.53 -8.61 30.68
C GLU A 69 -10.13 -7.27 30.02
N HIS A 70 -10.87 -6.20 30.33
CA HIS A 70 -10.56 -4.87 29.77
C HIS A 70 -9.16 -4.37 30.16
N GLU A 71 -8.76 -4.66 31.38
CA GLU A 71 -7.46 -4.31 31.94
C GLU A 71 -6.30 -5.04 31.22
N ASP A 72 -6.46 -6.32 30.89
CA ASP A 72 -5.47 -7.09 30.15
C ASP A 72 -5.26 -6.50 28.75
N PHE A 73 -6.36 -6.17 28.09
CA PHE A 73 -6.32 -5.50 26.79
C PHE A 73 -5.63 -4.13 26.87
N ALA A 74 -5.97 -3.33 27.87
CA ALA A 74 -5.33 -2.04 28.09
C ALA A 74 -3.83 -2.17 28.32
N GLN A 75 -3.40 -3.20 29.07
CA GLN A 75 -1.97 -3.49 29.26
C GLN A 75 -1.26 -3.89 27.95
N GLU A 76 -1.92 -4.69 27.11
CA GLU A 76 -1.37 -5.07 25.80
C GLU A 76 -1.24 -3.85 24.88
N VAL A 77 -2.25 -2.98 24.84
CA VAL A 77 -2.17 -1.70 24.11
C VAL A 77 -1.03 -0.84 24.64
N TYR A 78 -0.89 -0.73 25.96
CA TYR A 78 0.20 0.02 26.60
C TYR A 78 1.56 -0.52 26.17
N ALA A 79 1.75 -1.85 26.23
CA ALA A 79 3.01 -2.49 25.85
C ALA A 79 3.33 -2.25 24.35
N ALA A 80 2.34 -2.39 23.48
CA ALA A 80 2.48 -2.14 22.05
C ALA A 80 2.86 -0.68 21.76
N VAL A 81 2.23 0.26 22.43
CA VAL A 81 2.53 1.70 22.32
C VAL A 81 3.95 2.01 22.78
N LYS A 82 4.36 1.48 23.95
CA LYS A 82 5.73 1.69 24.47
C LYS A 82 6.81 1.16 23.54
N GLU A 83 6.53 0.06 22.85
CA GLU A 83 7.50 -0.61 21.96
C GLU A 83 7.55 0.02 20.56
N HIS A 84 6.40 0.47 20.04
CA HIS A 84 6.25 0.76 18.61
C HIS A 84 5.75 2.17 18.26
N ALA A 85 5.28 2.96 19.25
CA ALA A 85 4.85 4.33 18.96
C ALA A 85 6.02 5.20 18.46
N ARG A 86 5.71 6.11 17.55
CA ARG A 86 6.69 7.02 16.93
C ARG A 86 6.79 8.36 17.65
N THR A 87 5.75 8.72 18.38
CA THR A 87 5.75 9.94 19.20
C THR A 87 6.22 9.65 20.63
N PRO A 88 6.85 10.62 21.31
CA PRO A 88 7.21 10.46 22.72
C PRO A 88 5.99 10.11 23.57
N PHE A 89 6.14 9.12 24.45
CA PHE A 89 5.06 8.71 25.33
C PHE A 89 4.71 9.80 26.34
N ARG A 90 3.41 10.11 26.47
CA ARG A 90 2.85 11.02 27.46
C ARG A 90 1.77 10.33 28.28
N GLU A 91 1.93 10.37 29.60
CA GLU A 91 1.03 9.68 30.53
C GLU A 91 -0.39 10.22 30.47
N GLU A 92 -0.56 11.53 30.37
CA GLU A 92 -1.89 12.17 30.29
C GLU A 92 -2.68 11.74 29.06
N VAL A 93 -2.03 11.54 27.92
CA VAL A 93 -2.67 11.04 26.69
C VAL A 93 -3.08 9.59 26.85
N TRP A 94 -2.21 8.79 27.46
CA TRP A 94 -2.53 7.39 27.75
C TRP A 94 -3.72 7.26 28.71
N GLN A 95 -3.72 8.00 29.82
CA GLN A 95 -4.79 7.98 30.79
C GLN A 95 -6.15 8.40 30.20
N GLN A 96 -6.16 9.25 29.21
CA GLN A 96 -7.37 9.61 28.48
C GLN A 96 -7.80 8.49 27.52
N LEU A 97 -6.87 7.93 26.74
CA LEU A 97 -7.14 6.89 25.76
C LEU A 97 -7.66 5.60 26.41
N VAL A 98 -7.08 5.21 27.54
CA VAL A 98 -7.42 3.95 28.23
C VAL A 98 -8.86 3.94 28.75
N GLN A 99 -9.46 5.08 29.03
CA GLN A 99 -10.86 5.16 29.45
C GLN A 99 -11.83 4.61 28.40
N GLY A 100 -11.48 4.74 27.12
CA GLY A 100 -12.25 4.21 25.98
C GLY A 100 -11.84 2.81 25.54
N CYS A 101 -10.90 2.15 26.21
CA CYS A 101 -10.46 0.80 25.86
C CYS A 101 -11.41 -0.26 26.41
N ARG A 102 -11.90 -1.15 25.55
CA ARG A 102 -12.72 -2.32 25.94
C ARG A 102 -12.28 -3.54 25.16
N PHE A 103 -12.54 -4.70 25.71
CA PHE A 103 -12.26 -5.98 25.07
C PHE A 103 -13.52 -6.85 25.05
N VAL A 104 -13.75 -7.51 23.93
CA VAL A 104 -14.81 -8.51 23.78
C VAL A 104 -14.17 -9.84 23.39
N GLN A 105 -14.36 -10.84 24.25
CA GLN A 105 -13.92 -12.19 23.97
C GLN A 105 -14.94 -12.90 23.08
N GLY A 106 -14.48 -13.57 22.04
CA GLY A 106 -15.33 -14.43 21.22
C GLY A 106 -14.69 -14.92 19.93
N ASN A 107 -15.35 -15.89 19.33
CA ASN A 107 -15.07 -16.35 17.97
C ASN A 107 -15.87 -15.53 16.96
N PHE A 108 -15.51 -15.61 15.69
CA PHE A 108 -16.22 -14.87 14.62
C PHE A 108 -17.58 -15.50 14.22
N ASP A 109 -17.96 -16.63 14.82
CA ASP A 109 -19.24 -17.32 14.68
C ASP A 109 -20.08 -17.30 15.98
N ASP A 110 -19.60 -16.61 17.01
CA ASP A 110 -20.21 -16.57 18.33
C ASP A 110 -21.23 -15.42 18.44
N ASP A 111 -22.52 -15.76 18.36
CA ASP A 111 -23.60 -14.79 18.45
C ASP A 111 -23.61 -14.03 19.78
N GLU A 112 -23.28 -14.67 20.91
CA GLU A 112 -23.26 -14.06 22.22
C GLU A 112 -22.14 -12.99 22.29
N ALA A 113 -20.98 -13.27 21.70
CA ALA A 113 -19.89 -12.30 21.62
C ALA A 113 -20.27 -11.06 20.78
N PHE A 114 -21.05 -11.22 19.70
CA PHE A 114 -21.51 -10.08 18.92
C PHE A 114 -22.62 -9.28 19.63
N GLU A 115 -23.48 -9.90 20.44
CA GLU A 115 -24.39 -9.17 21.32
C GLU A 115 -23.60 -8.41 22.40
N THR A 116 -22.60 -9.02 23.02
CA THR A 116 -21.70 -8.35 23.97
C THR A 116 -20.97 -7.16 23.31
N LEU A 117 -20.52 -7.31 22.06
CA LEU A 117 -19.93 -6.20 21.31
C LEU A 117 -20.93 -5.05 21.13
N LYS A 118 -22.17 -5.36 20.81
CA LYS A 118 -23.24 -4.36 20.66
C LYS A 118 -23.51 -3.61 21.97
N GLU A 119 -23.59 -4.34 23.08
CA GLU A 119 -23.75 -3.75 24.42
C GLU A 119 -22.55 -2.86 24.76
N THR A 120 -21.34 -3.32 24.51
CA THR A 120 -20.08 -2.57 24.71
C THR A 120 -20.07 -1.26 23.91
N ILE A 121 -20.44 -1.31 22.62
CA ILE A 121 -20.54 -0.12 21.77
C ILE A 121 -21.58 0.87 22.30
N ASN A 122 -22.74 0.39 22.75
CA ASN A 122 -23.78 1.23 23.32
C ASN A 122 -23.37 1.83 24.69
N GLU A 123 -22.62 1.10 25.50
CA GLU A 123 -22.04 1.62 26.75
C GLU A 123 -21.05 2.77 26.44
N LEU A 124 -20.11 2.52 25.51
CA LEU A 124 -19.10 3.50 25.11
C LEU A 124 -19.74 4.74 24.49
N ASP A 125 -20.79 4.58 23.70
CA ASP A 125 -21.50 5.72 23.12
C ASP A 125 -22.07 6.66 24.21
N LYS A 126 -22.61 6.10 25.29
CA LYS A 126 -23.11 6.86 26.44
C LYS A 126 -21.99 7.45 27.29
N ALA A 127 -20.92 6.67 27.54
CA ALA A 127 -19.83 7.05 28.45
C ALA A 127 -18.82 8.01 27.82
N GLN A 128 -18.51 7.83 26.54
CA GLN A 128 -17.46 8.54 25.81
C GLN A 128 -18.03 9.53 24.78
N GLY A 129 -19.31 9.44 24.43
CA GLY A 129 -19.94 10.34 23.47
C GLY A 129 -19.46 10.12 22.05
N THR A 130 -19.39 8.86 21.58
CA THR A 130 -18.94 8.52 20.23
C THR A 130 -19.90 8.94 19.12
N GLY A 131 -21.12 9.34 19.47
CA GLY A 131 -22.18 9.71 18.52
C GLY A 131 -22.68 8.53 17.69
N GLY A 132 -22.44 7.31 18.16
CA GLY A 132 -22.77 6.10 17.43
C GLY A 132 -21.85 5.82 16.23
N ASN A 133 -20.74 6.52 16.07
CA ASN A 133 -19.81 6.40 14.95
C ASN A 133 -18.75 5.36 15.24
N PHE A 134 -18.73 4.26 14.48
CA PHE A 134 -17.73 3.21 14.64
C PHE A 134 -17.22 2.69 13.32
N ALA A 135 -15.89 2.53 13.25
CA ALA A 135 -15.22 1.78 12.20
C ALA A 135 -14.93 0.36 12.69
N PHE A 136 -15.21 -0.63 11.85
CA PHE A 136 -14.93 -2.05 12.08
C PHE A 136 -13.73 -2.48 11.26
N TYR A 137 -12.60 -2.67 11.92
CA TYR A 137 -11.33 -3.03 11.28
C TYR A 137 -11.13 -4.55 11.29
N LEU A 138 -11.11 -5.15 10.10
CA LEU A 138 -10.97 -6.59 9.93
C LEU A 138 -9.48 -6.97 9.83
N SER A 139 -8.78 -7.02 10.96
CA SER A 139 -7.40 -7.51 11.09
C SER A 139 -7.36 -9.04 11.31
N VAL A 140 -8.05 -9.75 10.43
CA VAL A 140 -8.25 -11.21 10.52
C VAL A 140 -7.85 -11.89 9.21
N PRO A 141 -7.57 -13.22 9.21
CA PRO A 141 -7.36 -13.94 7.96
C PRO A 141 -8.53 -13.77 6.99
N PRO A 142 -8.27 -13.61 5.68
CA PRO A 142 -9.29 -13.25 4.68
C PRO A 142 -10.52 -14.17 4.64
N LYS A 143 -10.32 -15.45 4.95
CA LYS A 143 -11.42 -16.44 5.01
C LYS A 143 -12.53 -16.10 6.02
N PHE A 144 -12.23 -15.22 6.99
CA PHE A 144 -13.18 -14.80 8.01
C PHE A 144 -13.88 -13.47 7.68
N PHE A 145 -13.46 -12.75 6.63
CA PHE A 145 -14.10 -11.48 6.25
C PHE A 145 -15.61 -11.63 6.04
N PRO A 146 -16.08 -12.61 5.22
CA PRO A 146 -17.51 -12.80 5.03
C PRO A 146 -18.27 -13.09 6.33
N GLN A 147 -17.69 -13.90 7.20
CA GLN A 147 -18.30 -14.31 8.46
C GLN A 147 -18.47 -13.12 9.40
N VAL A 148 -17.42 -12.32 9.62
CA VAL A 148 -17.46 -11.12 10.46
C VAL A 148 -18.49 -10.13 9.92
N VAL A 149 -18.48 -9.85 8.62
CA VAL A 149 -19.40 -8.91 7.98
C VAL A 149 -20.86 -9.36 8.12
N GLN A 150 -21.15 -10.66 7.94
CA GLN A 150 -22.49 -11.22 8.12
C GLN A 150 -22.96 -11.14 9.58
N GLN A 151 -22.07 -11.38 10.52
CA GLN A 151 -22.38 -11.23 11.95
C GLN A 151 -22.68 -9.76 12.32
N LEU A 152 -21.92 -8.82 11.79
CA LEU A 152 -22.21 -7.38 11.97
C LEU A 152 -23.61 -7.03 11.48
N LYS A 153 -24.03 -7.56 10.32
CA LYS A 153 -25.39 -7.38 9.80
C LYS A 153 -26.42 -8.03 10.71
N LYS A 154 -26.23 -9.29 11.07
CA LYS A 154 -27.18 -10.09 11.87
C LYS A 154 -27.53 -9.42 13.20
N HIS A 155 -26.54 -8.82 13.84
CA HIS A 155 -26.70 -8.17 15.14
C HIS A 155 -27.00 -6.66 15.06
N GLY A 156 -27.20 -6.11 13.84
CA GLY A 156 -27.52 -4.70 13.63
C GLY A 156 -26.38 -3.74 13.98
N LEU A 157 -25.14 -4.24 14.00
CA LEU A 157 -23.94 -3.45 14.30
C LEU A 157 -23.53 -2.56 13.11
N ALA A 158 -23.89 -2.95 11.90
CA ALA A 158 -23.68 -2.18 10.68
C ALA A 158 -24.78 -1.13 10.42
N ASP A 159 -25.88 -1.15 11.19
CA ASP A 159 -27.01 -0.25 11.00
C ASP A 159 -26.61 1.18 11.38
N GLN A 160 -26.84 2.11 10.46
CA GLN A 160 -26.61 3.53 10.67
C GLN A 160 -27.87 4.20 11.20
N LYS A 161 -27.71 5.05 12.22
CA LYS A 161 -28.76 5.97 12.67
C LYS A 161 -28.65 7.29 11.88
N GLU A 162 -29.64 8.14 11.95
CA GLU A 162 -29.78 9.34 11.12
C GLU A 162 -28.56 10.26 11.11
N ASP A 163 -27.82 10.37 12.21
CA ASP A 163 -26.64 11.23 12.32
C ASP A 163 -25.35 10.45 12.63
N SER A 164 -25.31 9.14 12.32
CA SER A 164 -24.16 8.31 12.59
C SER A 164 -23.68 7.56 11.36
N TRP A 165 -22.40 7.15 11.40
CA TRP A 165 -21.83 6.32 10.35
C TRP A 165 -21.32 4.98 10.90
N ARG A 166 -21.31 3.97 10.05
CA ARG A 166 -20.70 2.66 10.28
C ARG A 166 -19.81 2.32 9.09
N ARG A 167 -18.51 2.09 9.32
CA ARG A 167 -17.52 1.86 8.28
C ARG A 167 -16.84 0.52 8.45
N ALA A 168 -16.61 -0.16 7.33
CA ALA A 168 -15.81 -1.38 7.30
C ALA A 168 -14.43 -1.08 6.76
N VAL A 169 -13.40 -1.55 7.48
CA VAL A 169 -12.00 -1.45 7.04
C VAL A 169 -11.47 -2.85 6.78
N ILE A 170 -11.05 -3.10 5.55
CA ILE A 170 -10.67 -4.42 5.08
C ILE A 170 -9.20 -4.42 4.66
N GLU A 171 -8.43 -5.32 5.25
CA GLU A 171 -7.04 -5.56 4.88
C GLU A 171 -6.91 -6.41 3.61
N LYS A 172 -5.78 -6.27 2.93
CA LYS A 172 -5.42 -7.17 1.85
C LYS A 172 -5.20 -8.62 2.39
N PRO A 173 -5.39 -9.64 1.54
CA PRO A 173 -5.76 -9.63 0.13
C PRO A 173 -7.27 -9.47 -0.11
N PHE A 174 -7.62 -8.78 -1.19
CA PHE A 174 -9.00 -8.61 -1.63
C PHE A 174 -9.36 -9.72 -2.63
N GLY A 175 -9.60 -10.92 -2.12
CA GLY A 175 -9.69 -12.13 -2.91
C GLY A 175 -8.32 -12.72 -3.28
N HIS A 176 -8.32 -13.82 -4.00
CA HIS A 176 -7.13 -14.49 -4.56
C HIS A 176 -7.18 -14.62 -6.09
N ASN A 177 -8.29 -14.22 -6.69
CA ASN A 177 -8.54 -14.05 -8.13
C ASN A 177 -9.75 -13.11 -8.31
N LEU A 178 -10.09 -12.79 -9.56
CA LEU A 178 -11.20 -11.89 -9.88
C LEU A 178 -12.55 -12.40 -9.33
N GLU A 179 -12.82 -13.70 -9.42
CA GLU A 179 -14.09 -14.28 -8.99
C GLU A 179 -14.27 -14.15 -7.48
N SER A 180 -13.27 -14.55 -6.69
CA SER A 180 -13.30 -14.42 -5.24
C SER A 180 -13.31 -12.97 -4.75
N ALA A 181 -12.67 -12.06 -5.50
CA ALA A 181 -12.74 -10.64 -5.21
C ALA A 181 -14.15 -10.08 -5.41
N LYS A 182 -14.82 -10.46 -6.50
CA LYS A 182 -16.23 -10.09 -6.76
C LYS A 182 -17.16 -10.62 -5.69
N GLU A 183 -16.98 -11.87 -5.29
CA GLU A 183 -17.81 -12.49 -4.24
C GLU A 183 -17.60 -11.79 -2.89
N LEU A 184 -16.36 -11.48 -2.52
CA LEU A 184 -16.06 -10.70 -1.32
C LEU A 184 -16.73 -9.32 -1.37
N ASN A 185 -16.61 -8.63 -2.50
CA ASN A 185 -17.23 -7.31 -2.69
C ASN A 185 -18.77 -7.39 -2.56
N ARG A 186 -19.39 -8.41 -3.16
CA ARG A 186 -20.84 -8.63 -3.06
C ARG A 186 -21.28 -8.79 -1.61
N ILE A 187 -20.60 -9.66 -0.84
CA ILE A 187 -20.93 -9.91 0.57
C ILE A 187 -20.77 -8.63 1.41
N VAL A 188 -19.67 -7.91 1.22
CA VAL A 188 -19.41 -6.69 1.99
C VAL A 188 -20.44 -5.58 1.66
N HIS A 189 -20.78 -5.43 0.39
CA HIS A 189 -21.74 -4.40 -0.05
C HIS A 189 -23.21 -4.73 0.25
N GLU A 190 -23.53 -5.98 0.58
CA GLU A 190 -24.85 -6.32 1.15
C GLU A 190 -25.03 -5.78 2.56
N VAL A 191 -23.95 -5.38 3.22
CA VAL A 191 -23.94 -4.93 4.62
C VAL A 191 -23.56 -3.47 4.73
N PHE A 192 -22.51 -3.04 4.04
CA PHE A 192 -22.01 -1.67 4.05
C PHE A 192 -22.16 -1.04 2.67
N PRO A 193 -22.68 0.19 2.57
CA PRO A 193 -22.69 0.91 1.30
C PRO A 193 -21.26 1.14 0.79
N PRO A 194 -21.04 1.20 -0.53
CA PRO A 194 -19.70 1.26 -1.13
C PRO A 194 -18.79 2.39 -0.60
N HIS A 195 -19.37 3.53 -0.26
CA HIS A 195 -18.65 4.69 0.27
C HIS A 195 -18.24 4.56 1.74
N GLU A 196 -18.76 3.55 2.45
CA GLU A 196 -18.40 3.23 3.84
C GLU A 196 -17.48 2.01 3.94
N VAL A 197 -16.92 1.55 2.82
CA VAL A 197 -15.96 0.43 2.75
C VAL A 197 -14.58 0.93 2.38
N PHE A 198 -13.63 0.80 3.30
CA PHE A 198 -12.26 1.26 3.18
C PHE A 198 -11.31 0.06 3.03
N ARG A 199 -10.74 -0.12 1.84
CA ARG A 199 -9.77 -1.18 1.55
C ARG A 199 -8.37 -0.66 1.78
N ILE A 200 -7.61 -1.32 2.64
CA ILE A 200 -6.26 -0.89 2.99
C ILE A 200 -5.24 -1.33 1.95
N ASP A 201 -4.66 -0.38 1.26
CA ASP A 201 -3.35 -0.50 0.64
C ASP A 201 -2.41 0.51 1.33
N HIS A 202 -1.58 0.01 2.25
CA HIS A 202 -0.75 0.88 3.08
C HIS A 202 0.31 1.68 2.30
N TYR A 203 0.59 1.31 1.04
CA TYR A 203 1.46 2.12 0.17
C TYR A 203 0.81 3.44 -0.21
N LEU A 204 -0.51 3.48 -0.38
CA LEU A 204 -1.23 4.72 -0.67
C LEU A 204 -1.20 5.72 0.50
N GLY A 205 -1.02 5.23 1.73
CA GLY A 205 -0.83 6.07 2.91
C GLY A 205 0.57 6.70 3.04
N LYS A 206 1.54 6.33 2.19
CA LYS A 206 2.89 6.90 2.24
C LYS A 206 2.94 8.27 1.58
N GLU A 207 3.60 9.24 2.23
CA GLU A 207 3.77 10.61 1.72
C GLU A 207 4.44 10.62 0.33
N THR A 208 5.45 9.80 0.12
CA THR A 208 6.16 9.68 -1.15
C THR A 208 5.29 9.15 -2.29
N VAL A 209 4.31 8.31 -1.99
CA VAL A 209 3.35 7.82 -2.98
C VAL A 209 2.34 8.93 -3.33
N GLN A 210 1.84 9.64 -2.34
CA GLN A 210 0.97 10.80 -2.57
C GLN A 210 1.70 11.93 -3.33
N ASN A 211 3.00 12.08 -3.08
CA ASN A 211 3.84 13.06 -3.79
C ASN A 211 3.93 12.81 -5.30
N ILE A 212 3.65 11.60 -5.79
CA ILE A 212 3.59 11.35 -7.25
C ILE A 212 2.60 12.31 -7.92
N LEU A 213 1.45 12.52 -7.28
CA LEU A 213 0.41 13.42 -7.78
C LEU A 213 0.87 14.89 -7.73
N ALA A 214 1.48 15.31 -6.62
CA ALA A 214 2.01 16.66 -6.49
C ALA A 214 3.16 16.90 -7.49
N LEU A 215 4.09 15.96 -7.63
CA LEU A 215 5.19 16.04 -8.58
C LEU A 215 4.67 16.22 -10.02
N ARG A 216 3.67 15.45 -10.41
CA ARG A 216 3.10 15.49 -11.75
C ARG A 216 2.25 16.73 -11.99
N PHE A 217 1.30 17.02 -11.12
CA PHE A 217 0.20 17.96 -11.41
C PHE A 217 0.40 19.37 -10.82
N ALA A 218 1.34 19.55 -9.88
CA ALA A 218 1.68 20.88 -9.38
C ALA A 218 2.88 21.53 -10.12
N ASN A 219 3.54 20.78 -11.02
CA ASN A 219 4.79 21.22 -11.65
C ASN A 219 4.73 21.19 -13.18
N THR A 220 4.63 22.35 -13.78
CA THR A 220 4.58 22.52 -15.25
C THR A 220 5.79 21.93 -15.97
N MET A 221 6.93 21.79 -15.32
CA MET A 221 8.14 21.26 -15.95
C MET A 221 8.10 19.72 -16.17
N PHE A 222 7.27 18.96 -15.43
CA PHE A 222 7.26 17.51 -15.52
C PHE A 222 6.12 16.98 -16.40
N GLU A 223 4.89 17.44 -16.22
CA GLU A 223 3.72 16.89 -16.89
C GLU A 223 3.81 16.89 -18.42
N PRO A 224 4.34 17.93 -19.10
CA PRO A 224 4.51 17.92 -20.56
C PRO A 224 5.44 16.82 -21.07
N LEU A 225 6.37 16.34 -20.24
CA LEU A 225 7.31 15.28 -20.58
C LEU A 225 6.77 13.88 -20.26
N TRP A 226 5.61 13.79 -19.58
CA TRP A 226 5.05 12.58 -19.00
C TRP A 226 4.18 11.82 -20.00
N ASN A 227 4.78 11.46 -21.15
CA ASN A 227 4.07 10.78 -22.23
C ASN A 227 5.03 10.07 -23.19
N ARG A 228 4.48 9.31 -24.13
CA ARG A 228 5.17 8.53 -25.14
C ARG A 228 6.18 9.29 -26.02
N SER A 229 6.05 10.61 -26.14
CA SER A 229 6.96 11.40 -26.96
C SER A 229 8.31 11.61 -26.30
N TYR A 230 8.39 11.48 -24.98
CA TYR A 230 9.59 11.72 -24.21
C TYR A 230 10.02 10.52 -23.36
N VAL A 231 9.08 9.69 -22.88
CA VAL A 231 9.37 8.51 -22.07
C VAL A 231 9.69 7.32 -22.94
N ASP A 232 10.84 6.69 -22.69
CA ASP A 232 11.26 5.44 -23.33
C ASP A 232 10.61 4.24 -22.68
N HIS A 233 10.68 4.16 -21.35
CA HIS A 233 10.04 3.11 -20.54
C HIS A 233 9.93 3.53 -19.08
N VAL A 234 9.14 2.75 -18.34
CA VAL A 234 9.02 2.91 -16.88
C VAL A 234 9.33 1.59 -16.20
N GLN A 235 10.08 1.65 -15.10
CA GLN A 235 10.35 0.50 -14.23
C GLN A 235 9.79 0.77 -12.83
N ILE A 236 9.01 -0.17 -12.30
CA ILE A 236 8.48 -0.12 -10.93
C ILE A 236 9.03 -1.33 -10.19
N THR A 237 9.86 -1.09 -9.20
CA THR A 237 10.52 -2.13 -8.41
C THR A 237 10.07 -2.07 -6.96
N MET A 238 9.67 -3.21 -6.41
CA MET A 238 9.50 -3.40 -4.97
C MET A 238 10.32 -4.63 -4.55
N ALA A 239 11.48 -4.39 -3.98
CA ALA A 239 12.41 -5.43 -3.54
C ALA A 239 12.42 -5.53 -2.01
N GLU A 240 12.42 -6.76 -1.51
CA GLU A 240 12.59 -7.08 -0.09
C GLU A 240 13.88 -7.88 0.09
N ASP A 241 14.66 -7.54 1.11
CA ASP A 241 15.90 -8.24 1.49
C ASP A 241 15.65 -9.36 2.52
N ILE A 242 14.42 -9.59 2.91
CA ILE A 242 13.99 -10.64 3.83
C ILE A 242 13.30 -11.79 3.09
N GLY A 243 13.31 -12.99 3.70
CA GLY A 243 12.53 -14.14 3.25
C GLY A 243 11.09 -14.09 3.75
N ILE A 244 10.45 -15.27 3.83
CA ILE A 244 9.05 -15.37 4.30
C ILE A 244 8.89 -15.20 5.82
N GLY A 245 9.96 -15.29 6.59
CA GLY A 245 10.00 -14.96 8.02
C GLY A 245 9.02 -15.74 8.89
N GLY A 246 8.93 -17.05 8.72
CA GLY A 246 8.02 -17.93 9.50
C GLY A 246 6.54 -17.85 9.09
N ARG A 247 6.20 -17.15 7.99
CA ARG A 247 4.84 -17.00 7.47
C ARG A 247 4.49 -17.99 6.36
N ALA A 248 5.07 -19.20 6.39
CA ALA A 248 4.86 -20.22 5.37
C ALA A 248 3.37 -20.50 5.11
N GLY A 249 2.57 -20.71 6.16
CA GLY A 249 1.14 -20.98 6.04
C GLY A 249 0.29 -19.86 5.44
N TYR A 250 0.85 -18.64 5.39
CA TYR A 250 0.20 -17.52 4.69
C TYR A 250 0.73 -17.38 3.26
N TYR A 251 2.06 -17.44 3.10
CA TYR A 251 2.71 -17.07 1.84
C TYR A 251 2.65 -18.18 0.79
N ASP A 252 2.74 -19.44 1.22
CA ASP A 252 2.67 -20.57 0.29
C ASP A 252 1.27 -20.67 -0.34
N GLY A 253 1.24 -20.66 -1.65
CA GLY A 253 0.00 -20.58 -2.44
C GLY A 253 -0.45 -19.16 -2.80
N ILE A 254 0.11 -18.10 -2.18
CA ILE A 254 -0.15 -16.70 -2.59
C ILE A 254 0.86 -16.25 -3.63
N GLY A 255 2.15 -16.24 -3.29
CA GLY A 255 3.23 -15.82 -4.16
C GLY A 255 3.43 -14.31 -4.27
N ALA A 256 4.58 -13.93 -4.85
CA ALA A 256 5.01 -12.54 -4.95
C ALA A 256 4.07 -11.69 -5.83
N ALA A 257 3.53 -12.27 -6.90
CA ALA A 257 2.68 -11.52 -7.82
C ALA A 257 1.34 -11.15 -7.16
N ARG A 258 0.68 -12.07 -6.48
CA ARG A 258 -0.58 -11.79 -5.75
C ARG A 258 -0.33 -10.91 -4.53
N ASP A 259 0.77 -11.14 -3.81
CA ASP A 259 1.06 -10.37 -2.58
C ASP A 259 1.41 -8.91 -2.85
N VAL A 260 2.05 -8.60 -3.99
CA VAL A 260 2.63 -7.28 -4.25
C VAL A 260 2.20 -6.66 -5.58
N ILE A 261 2.22 -7.40 -6.70
CA ILE A 261 1.92 -6.79 -8.01
C ILE A 261 0.44 -6.43 -8.10
N GLN A 262 -0.46 -7.34 -7.70
CA GLN A 262 -1.91 -7.17 -7.79
C GLN A 262 -2.43 -5.92 -7.08
N ASN A 263 -1.74 -5.47 -6.07
CA ASN A 263 -2.13 -4.34 -5.23
C ASN A 263 -1.13 -3.17 -5.38
N HIS A 264 -0.09 -3.16 -4.59
CA HIS A 264 0.85 -2.03 -4.48
C HIS A 264 1.43 -1.58 -5.82
N LEU A 265 1.96 -2.51 -6.65
CA LEU A 265 2.62 -2.10 -7.90
C LEU A 265 1.62 -1.62 -8.96
N LEU A 266 0.43 -2.21 -9.03
CA LEU A 266 -0.61 -1.72 -9.95
C LEU A 266 -1.21 -0.39 -9.48
N GLN A 267 -1.27 -0.11 -8.18
CA GLN A 267 -1.61 1.21 -7.66
C GLN A 267 -0.53 2.25 -7.98
N LEU A 268 0.75 1.92 -7.80
CA LEU A 268 1.86 2.79 -8.20
C LEU A 268 1.86 3.04 -9.72
N LEU A 269 1.59 2.02 -10.52
CA LEU A 269 1.42 2.16 -11.97
C LEU A 269 0.28 3.12 -12.30
N ALA A 270 -0.88 2.96 -11.67
CA ALA A 270 -2.04 3.82 -11.91
C ALA A 270 -1.73 5.29 -11.58
N LEU A 271 -1.17 5.58 -10.40
CA LEU A 271 -0.78 6.94 -10.00
C LEU A 271 0.28 7.56 -10.93
N THR A 272 1.20 6.73 -11.41
CA THR A 272 2.25 7.17 -12.33
C THR A 272 1.71 7.49 -13.73
N THR A 273 0.64 6.81 -14.17
CA THR A 273 0.22 6.81 -15.57
C THR A 273 -1.15 7.42 -15.84
N MET A 274 -1.96 7.65 -14.81
CA MET A 274 -3.29 8.23 -14.96
C MET A 274 -3.25 9.65 -15.54
N GLU A 275 -4.37 10.11 -16.13
CA GLU A 275 -4.55 11.51 -16.48
C GLU A 275 -4.76 12.38 -15.25
N GLU A 276 -4.60 13.69 -15.41
CA GLU A 276 -4.89 14.65 -14.36
C GLU A 276 -6.37 14.55 -13.94
N PRO A 277 -6.68 14.31 -12.67
CA PRO A 277 -8.06 14.26 -12.20
C PRO A 277 -8.67 15.68 -12.17
N ALA A 278 -9.98 15.78 -12.38
CA ALA A 278 -10.68 17.06 -12.33
C ALA A 278 -10.64 17.73 -10.94
N SER A 279 -10.44 16.94 -9.88
CA SER A 279 -10.26 17.39 -8.50
C SER A 279 -9.52 16.31 -7.69
N PHE A 280 -9.03 16.64 -6.49
CA PHE A 280 -8.46 15.67 -5.56
C PHE A 280 -9.51 14.97 -4.69
N GLU A 281 -10.74 14.87 -5.15
CA GLU A 281 -11.80 14.08 -4.51
C GLU A 281 -11.69 12.60 -4.91
N ALA A 282 -12.12 11.71 -4.02
CA ALA A 282 -11.97 10.26 -4.19
C ALA A 282 -12.56 9.76 -5.53
N ASP A 283 -13.73 10.24 -5.92
CA ASP A 283 -14.39 9.81 -7.16
C ASP A 283 -13.59 10.19 -8.41
N ALA A 284 -13.01 11.39 -8.44
CA ALA A 284 -12.19 11.84 -9.57
C ALA A 284 -10.88 11.05 -9.66
N LEU A 285 -10.23 10.80 -8.52
CA LEU A 285 -9.00 9.98 -8.46
C LEU A 285 -9.28 8.53 -8.92
N VAL A 286 -10.34 7.91 -8.39
CA VAL A 286 -10.73 6.54 -8.74
C VAL A 286 -11.08 6.43 -10.22
N ALA A 287 -11.79 7.42 -10.77
CA ALA A 287 -12.15 7.42 -12.19
C ALA A 287 -10.91 7.38 -13.10
N GLU A 288 -9.90 8.20 -12.83
CA GLU A 288 -8.67 8.22 -13.62
C GLU A 288 -7.81 6.97 -13.41
N LYS A 289 -7.69 6.46 -12.18
CA LYS A 289 -6.99 5.20 -11.91
C LYS A 289 -7.68 4.01 -12.59
N THR A 290 -9.00 3.90 -12.48
CA THR A 290 -9.78 2.83 -13.12
C THR A 290 -9.67 2.89 -14.64
N LYS A 291 -9.72 4.09 -15.21
CA LYS A 291 -9.58 4.32 -16.66
C LYS A 291 -8.22 3.84 -17.17
N VAL A 292 -7.13 4.19 -16.50
CA VAL A 292 -5.80 3.76 -16.95
C VAL A 292 -5.57 2.27 -16.72
N LEU A 293 -6.02 1.69 -15.60
CA LEU A 293 -5.94 0.24 -15.38
C LEU A 293 -6.76 -0.54 -16.42
N GLY A 294 -7.90 -0.03 -16.82
CA GLY A 294 -8.71 -0.61 -17.92
C GLY A 294 -8.03 -0.55 -19.29
N ALA A 295 -7.08 0.37 -19.48
CA ALA A 295 -6.29 0.50 -20.70
C ALA A 295 -5.02 -0.38 -20.68
N VAL A 296 -4.67 -1.01 -19.57
CA VAL A 296 -3.53 -1.93 -19.50
C VAL A 296 -3.77 -3.15 -20.37
N ARG A 297 -2.75 -3.52 -21.13
CA ARG A 297 -2.74 -4.71 -21.99
C ARG A 297 -1.67 -5.68 -21.53
N LEU A 298 -2.05 -6.93 -21.53
CA LEU A 298 -1.15 -8.05 -21.25
C LEU A 298 -0.10 -8.20 -22.37
N PRO A 299 1.04 -8.79 -22.04
CA PRO A 299 2.02 -9.21 -23.01
C PRO A 299 1.42 -10.12 -24.08
N LYS A 300 1.90 -9.99 -25.31
CA LYS A 300 1.51 -10.90 -26.39
C LYS A 300 2.05 -12.32 -26.19
N ASP A 301 3.23 -12.42 -25.63
CA ASP A 301 3.92 -13.68 -25.32
C ASP A 301 4.23 -13.73 -23.81
N LEU A 302 3.31 -14.31 -23.04
CA LEU A 302 3.45 -14.44 -21.58
C LEU A 302 4.72 -15.22 -21.17
N GLY A 303 5.18 -16.15 -22.02
CA GLY A 303 6.40 -16.92 -21.72
C GLY A 303 7.70 -16.12 -21.84
N LYS A 304 7.70 -15.06 -22.65
CA LYS A 304 8.87 -14.20 -22.84
C LYS A 304 8.82 -12.89 -22.07
N GLU A 305 7.62 -12.43 -21.79
CA GLU A 305 7.38 -11.08 -21.24
C GLU A 305 6.86 -11.12 -19.79
N THR A 306 6.84 -12.31 -19.18
CA THR A 306 6.62 -12.51 -17.75
C THR A 306 7.61 -13.52 -17.18
N VAL A 307 8.01 -13.32 -15.94
CA VAL A 307 8.96 -14.19 -15.24
C VAL A 307 8.48 -14.42 -13.83
N ARG A 308 8.53 -15.68 -13.37
CA ARG A 308 8.39 -16.04 -11.96
C ARG A 308 9.57 -16.87 -11.49
N ALA A 309 9.98 -16.67 -10.23
CA ALA A 309 11.11 -17.43 -9.69
C ALA A 309 11.00 -17.64 -8.18
N GLN A 310 11.84 -18.52 -7.65
CA GLN A 310 12.01 -18.78 -6.23
C GLN A 310 13.46 -18.51 -5.82
N TYR A 311 13.67 -17.91 -4.64
CA TYR A 311 15.03 -17.77 -4.14
C TYR A 311 15.59 -19.15 -3.74
N ALA A 312 16.81 -19.39 -4.16
CA ALA A 312 17.65 -20.51 -3.78
C ALA A 312 18.61 -20.09 -2.66
N GLU A 313 19.35 -21.04 -2.11
CA GLU A 313 20.44 -20.77 -1.18
C GLU A 313 21.39 -19.70 -1.73
N GLY A 314 21.84 -18.79 -0.85
CA GLY A 314 22.73 -17.69 -1.22
C GLY A 314 23.26 -16.96 0.00
N TRP A 315 23.69 -15.72 -0.20
CA TRP A 315 24.27 -14.88 0.85
C TRP A 315 23.51 -13.56 0.95
N GLN A 316 23.09 -13.20 2.16
CA GLN A 316 22.32 -11.99 2.44
C GLN A 316 22.95 -11.26 3.64
N GLY A 317 23.39 -10.02 3.44
CA GLY A 317 24.01 -9.25 4.53
C GLY A 317 25.26 -9.88 5.13
N GLY A 318 25.96 -10.74 4.39
CA GLY A 318 27.15 -11.47 4.86
C GLY A 318 26.85 -12.81 5.54
N GLU A 319 25.57 -13.19 5.65
CA GLU A 319 25.14 -14.46 6.25
C GLU A 319 24.57 -15.40 5.17
N LYS A 320 24.70 -16.70 5.43
CA LYS A 320 24.12 -17.73 4.55
C LYS A 320 22.60 -17.74 4.69
N ALA A 321 21.88 -17.66 3.58
CA ALA A 321 20.43 -17.73 3.52
C ALA A 321 19.99 -19.04 2.88
N VAL A 322 18.99 -19.71 3.47
CA VAL A 322 18.38 -20.91 2.89
C VAL A 322 17.49 -20.56 1.69
N GLY A 323 17.29 -21.54 0.81
CA GLY A 323 16.35 -21.40 -0.30
C GLY A 323 14.89 -21.52 0.17
N TYR A 324 13.97 -21.03 -0.66
CA TYR A 324 12.53 -21.02 -0.35
C TYR A 324 11.98 -22.40 0.00
N LEU A 325 12.35 -23.43 -0.79
CA LEU A 325 11.89 -24.80 -0.58
C LEU A 325 12.53 -25.48 0.67
N GLN A 326 13.45 -24.79 1.33
CA GLN A 326 14.12 -25.23 2.56
C GLN A 326 13.64 -24.46 3.79
N GLU A 327 12.76 -23.46 3.61
CA GLU A 327 12.15 -22.72 4.72
C GLU A 327 11.17 -23.62 5.49
N ASP A 328 11.10 -23.44 6.79
CA ASP A 328 10.22 -24.22 7.66
C ASP A 328 8.74 -24.05 7.25
N GLY A 329 8.04 -25.18 7.10
CA GLY A 329 6.62 -25.22 6.76
C GLY A 329 6.30 -25.05 5.27
N ILE A 330 7.30 -25.01 4.39
CA ILE A 330 7.12 -25.00 2.94
C ILE A 330 7.16 -26.41 2.37
N ASP A 331 6.20 -26.75 1.50
CA ASP A 331 6.23 -27.98 0.74
C ASP A 331 7.44 -27.97 -0.23
N PRO A 332 8.35 -28.97 -0.15
CA PRO A 332 9.50 -29.06 -1.07
C PRO A 332 9.10 -29.12 -2.57
N LYS A 333 7.83 -29.37 -2.88
CA LYS A 333 7.28 -29.36 -4.23
C LYS A 333 6.55 -28.07 -4.59
N SER A 334 6.51 -27.09 -3.68
CA SER A 334 5.82 -25.84 -3.89
C SER A 334 6.29 -25.13 -5.18
N LYS A 335 5.33 -24.57 -5.90
CA LYS A 335 5.55 -23.77 -7.10
C LYS A 335 5.26 -22.27 -6.84
N THR A 336 5.07 -21.89 -5.59
CA THR A 336 4.79 -20.51 -5.21
C THR A 336 5.98 -19.63 -5.55
N ASP A 337 5.75 -18.56 -6.26
CA ASP A 337 6.78 -17.61 -6.63
C ASP A 337 7.18 -16.72 -5.45
N THR A 338 8.48 -16.45 -5.33
CA THR A 338 9.04 -15.45 -4.41
C THR A 338 9.60 -14.23 -5.15
N TYR A 339 9.55 -14.29 -6.48
CA TYR A 339 9.89 -13.22 -7.40
C TYR A 339 8.96 -13.27 -8.60
N ALA A 340 8.52 -12.10 -9.03
CA ALA A 340 7.75 -11.94 -10.25
C ALA A 340 8.21 -10.67 -11.00
N ALA A 341 8.31 -10.78 -12.32
CA ALA A 341 8.52 -9.66 -13.22
C ALA A 341 7.56 -9.73 -14.40
N ILE A 342 6.95 -8.60 -14.76
CA ILE A 342 5.92 -8.53 -15.80
C ILE A 342 6.17 -7.29 -16.65
N LYS A 343 6.12 -7.45 -17.98
CA LYS A 343 6.08 -6.34 -18.93
C LYS A 343 4.62 -6.07 -19.30
N LEU A 344 4.18 -4.85 -19.12
CA LEU A 344 2.83 -4.38 -19.48
C LEU A 344 2.91 -3.27 -20.51
N SER A 345 1.81 -3.02 -21.19
CA SER A 345 1.62 -1.83 -22.03
C SER A 345 0.29 -1.16 -21.67
N ILE A 346 0.16 0.13 -21.99
CA ILE A 346 -1.05 0.90 -21.76
C ILE A 346 -1.53 1.43 -23.10
N ASP A 347 -2.72 0.99 -23.51
CA ASP A 347 -3.31 1.30 -24.81
C ASP A 347 -4.16 2.56 -24.74
N ASN A 348 -3.48 3.69 -24.61
CA ASN A 348 -4.06 5.01 -24.69
C ASN A 348 -3.12 5.99 -25.43
N ARG A 349 -3.60 7.19 -25.73
CA ARG A 349 -2.83 8.19 -26.48
C ARG A 349 -1.55 8.62 -25.77
N ARG A 350 -1.57 8.69 -24.46
CA ARG A 350 -0.41 9.10 -23.64
C ARG A 350 0.71 8.08 -23.67
N TRP A 351 0.39 6.79 -23.61
CA TRP A 351 1.35 5.72 -23.32
C TRP A 351 1.53 4.68 -24.42
N ALA A 352 0.77 4.74 -25.52
CA ALA A 352 0.87 3.73 -26.56
C ALA A 352 2.31 3.58 -27.08
N GLY A 353 2.85 2.34 -26.95
CA GLY A 353 4.21 1.99 -27.35
C GLY A 353 5.27 2.12 -26.25
N VAL A 354 4.94 2.66 -25.07
CA VAL A 354 5.84 2.70 -23.91
C VAL A 354 5.66 1.43 -23.10
N PRO A 355 6.72 0.63 -22.86
CA PRO A 355 6.65 -0.53 -21.99
C PRO A 355 6.78 -0.15 -20.52
N PHE A 356 6.06 -0.88 -19.68
CA PHE A 356 6.08 -0.77 -18.22
C PHE A 356 6.57 -2.08 -17.65
N TYR A 357 7.72 -2.06 -16.96
CA TYR A 357 8.33 -3.23 -16.34
C TYR A 357 8.10 -3.18 -14.83
N LEU A 358 7.33 -4.12 -14.32
CA LEU A 358 7.06 -4.27 -12.90
C LEU A 358 7.82 -5.47 -12.36
N ARG A 359 8.51 -5.33 -11.24
CA ARG A 359 9.13 -6.47 -10.55
C ARG A 359 9.00 -6.36 -9.05
N THR A 360 8.88 -7.51 -8.43
CA THR A 360 8.96 -7.68 -6.98
C THR A 360 9.67 -8.97 -6.63
N GLY A 361 10.24 -9.06 -5.44
CA GLY A 361 10.84 -10.29 -4.95
C GLY A 361 11.35 -10.20 -3.53
N LYS A 362 11.49 -11.38 -2.91
CA LYS A 362 12.08 -11.58 -1.59
C LYS A 362 13.54 -12.00 -1.70
N ARG A 363 14.33 -11.81 -0.63
CA ARG A 363 15.76 -12.12 -0.63
C ARG A 363 16.53 -11.46 -1.78
N LEU A 364 16.07 -10.27 -2.21
CA LEU A 364 16.81 -9.46 -3.18
C LEU A 364 17.95 -8.69 -2.51
N GLY A 365 18.81 -8.07 -3.30
CA GLY A 365 20.07 -7.46 -2.84
C GLY A 365 19.91 -6.40 -1.74
N ARG A 366 18.79 -5.66 -1.76
CA ARG A 366 18.41 -4.74 -0.69
C ARG A 366 16.90 -4.45 -0.71
N ARG A 367 16.36 -3.96 0.40
CA ARG A 367 15.00 -3.44 0.47
C ARG A 367 14.91 -2.10 -0.23
N VAL A 368 14.04 -2.00 -1.25
CA VAL A 368 13.80 -0.76 -1.97
C VAL A 368 12.44 -0.79 -2.68
N THR A 369 11.75 0.35 -2.70
CA THR A 369 10.62 0.58 -3.59
C THR A 369 10.87 1.88 -4.34
N GLU A 370 10.91 1.80 -5.68
CA GLU A 370 11.12 2.96 -6.54
C GLU A 370 10.36 2.86 -7.86
N ILE A 371 10.08 4.02 -8.43
CA ILE A 371 9.56 4.19 -9.78
C ILE A 371 10.61 4.95 -10.58
N ALA A 372 11.12 4.35 -11.64
CA ALA A 372 12.07 4.97 -12.55
C ALA A 372 11.39 5.26 -13.89
N VAL A 373 11.22 6.54 -14.20
CA VAL A 373 10.80 7.03 -15.51
C VAL A 373 12.03 7.35 -16.32
N VAL A 374 12.31 6.54 -17.33
CA VAL A 374 13.49 6.68 -18.19
C VAL A 374 13.08 7.37 -19.49
N PHE A 375 13.74 8.47 -19.80
CA PHE A 375 13.43 9.27 -20.97
C PHE A 375 14.15 8.79 -22.21
N GLN A 376 13.62 9.12 -23.38
CA GLN A 376 14.25 8.84 -24.67
C GLN A 376 15.60 9.57 -24.75
N ARG A 377 16.52 9.01 -25.51
CA ARG A 377 17.75 9.72 -25.85
C ARG A 377 17.46 10.94 -26.69
N ALA A 378 18.30 11.96 -26.57
CA ALA A 378 18.22 13.11 -27.47
C ALA A 378 18.25 12.63 -28.93
N PRO A 379 17.32 13.08 -29.77
CA PRO A 379 17.21 12.62 -31.14
C PRO A 379 18.43 13.00 -32.00
N HIS A 380 19.16 14.02 -31.57
CA HIS A 380 20.41 14.48 -32.15
C HIS A 380 21.36 14.93 -31.03
N SER A 381 22.63 14.60 -31.14
CA SER A 381 23.69 15.10 -30.28
C SER A 381 24.72 15.87 -31.11
N PRO A 382 24.99 17.15 -30.80
CA PRO A 382 26.05 17.90 -31.44
C PRO A 382 27.45 17.55 -30.91
N PHE A 383 27.51 16.69 -29.90
CA PHE A 383 28.76 16.29 -29.26
C PHE A 383 29.33 15.06 -29.94
N ASP A 384 30.66 14.95 -30.02
CA ASP A 384 31.33 13.76 -30.49
C ASP A 384 30.99 12.53 -29.66
N ARG A 385 31.04 11.36 -30.27
CA ARG A 385 30.77 10.08 -29.55
C ARG A 385 31.63 9.90 -28.33
N THR A 386 32.93 10.23 -28.41
CA THR A 386 33.87 10.14 -27.31
C THR A 386 33.54 11.10 -26.16
N ALA A 387 32.91 12.26 -26.47
CA ALA A 387 32.49 13.23 -25.45
C ALA A 387 31.27 12.79 -24.66
N THR A 388 30.51 11.81 -25.18
CA THR A 388 29.23 11.34 -24.60
C THR A 388 29.20 9.81 -24.37
N GLU A 389 30.37 9.15 -24.37
CA GLU A 389 30.48 7.68 -24.28
C GLU A 389 29.87 7.15 -22.98
N GLU A 390 30.02 7.87 -21.87
CA GLU A 390 29.48 7.52 -20.56
C GLU A 390 28.09 8.10 -20.28
N LEU A 391 27.48 8.81 -21.25
CA LEU A 391 26.19 9.45 -21.05
C LEU A 391 25.04 8.43 -21.16
N GLY A 392 24.33 8.21 -20.06
CA GLY A 392 23.11 7.42 -19.99
C GLY A 392 21.88 8.18 -20.47
N GLN A 393 20.73 7.51 -20.42
CA GLN A 393 19.44 8.18 -20.62
C GLN A 393 19.10 9.01 -19.39
N ASN A 394 18.44 10.16 -19.61
CA ASN A 394 17.89 10.92 -18.50
C ASN A 394 16.84 10.07 -17.78
N ALA A 395 16.75 10.23 -16.49
CA ALA A 395 15.77 9.49 -15.68
C ALA A 395 15.28 10.33 -14.51
N LEU A 396 14.01 10.17 -14.18
CA LEU A 396 13.43 10.65 -12.95
C LEU A 396 13.07 9.43 -12.10
N VAL A 397 13.62 9.33 -10.92
CA VAL A 397 13.44 8.21 -9.99
C VAL A 397 12.73 8.69 -8.75
N ILE A 398 11.52 8.19 -8.52
CA ILE A 398 10.75 8.42 -7.30
C ILE A 398 11.10 7.30 -6.34
N ARG A 399 11.78 7.64 -5.25
CA ARG A 399 12.17 6.70 -4.20
C ARG A 399 11.10 6.70 -3.12
N VAL A 400 10.37 5.56 -3.01
CA VAL A 400 9.27 5.42 -2.04
C VAL A 400 9.79 4.96 -0.69
N GLN A 401 10.79 4.09 -0.67
CA GLN A 401 11.49 3.62 0.54
C GLN A 401 12.81 2.93 0.16
N PRO A 402 13.81 2.85 1.08
CA PRO A 402 13.83 3.44 2.43
C PRO A 402 14.17 4.94 2.42
N ASP A 403 14.91 5.39 1.41
CA ASP A 403 15.42 6.77 1.30
C ASP A 403 14.42 7.60 0.48
N GLU A 404 13.43 8.14 1.17
CA GLU A 404 12.29 8.84 0.56
C GLU A 404 12.73 10.11 -0.19
N GLY A 405 12.36 10.22 -1.48
CA GLY A 405 12.72 11.40 -2.28
C GLY A 405 12.57 11.23 -3.79
N VAL A 406 13.14 12.16 -4.53
CA VAL A 406 13.16 12.16 -5.99
C VAL A 406 14.59 12.47 -6.48
N THR A 407 15.07 11.66 -7.42
CA THR A 407 16.36 11.85 -8.09
C THR A 407 16.14 12.14 -9.57
N VAL A 408 16.71 13.21 -10.08
CA VAL A 408 16.77 13.51 -11.52
C VAL A 408 18.17 13.29 -12.02
N ARG A 409 18.35 12.36 -12.97
CA ARG A 409 19.63 12.09 -13.64
C ARG A 409 19.68 12.76 -15.00
N PHE A 410 20.73 13.52 -15.27
CA PHE A 410 20.94 14.25 -16.53
C PHE A 410 22.43 14.43 -16.83
N GLY A 411 22.75 14.78 -18.08
CA GLY A 411 24.13 15.01 -18.50
C GLY A 411 24.63 16.41 -18.12
N SER A 412 25.85 16.49 -17.61
CA SER A 412 26.56 17.76 -17.35
C SER A 412 27.98 17.71 -17.86
N LYS A 413 28.49 18.89 -18.27
CA LYS A 413 29.87 19.02 -18.72
C LYS A 413 30.83 18.79 -17.55
N VAL A 414 31.83 17.91 -17.78
CA VAL A 414 32.94 17.73 -16.83
C VAL A 414 33.80 18.99 -16.79
N PRO A 415 34.21 19.50 -15.62
CA PRO A 415 35.13 20.60 -15.52
C PRO A 415 36.45 20.31 -16.25
N GLY A 416 36.93 21.28 -17.02
CA GLY A 416 38.17 21.15 -17.80
C GLY A 416 38.07 21.77 -19.18
N THR A 417 39.12 21.59 -19.99
CA THR A 417 39.27 22.18 -21.34
C THR A 417 38.58 21.37 -22.44
N SER A 418 38.30 20.08 -22.20
CA SER A 418 37.60 19.19 -23.13
C SER A 418 36.06 19.31 -22.97
N MET A 419 35.32 19.04 -24.05
CA MET A 419 33.88 18.95 -24.04
C MET A 419 33.49 17.49 -23.74
N GLU A 420 33.59 17.09 -22.48
CA GLU A 420 33.18 15.78 -21.98
C GLU A 420 31.89 15.93 -21.18
N VAL A 421 30.92 15.07 -21.41
CA VAL A 421 29.60 15.08 -20.74
C VAL A 421 29.41 13.78 -20.00
N ARG A 422 29.09 13.85 -18.70
CA ARG A 422 28.81 12.69 -17.85
C ARG A 422 27.46 12.85 -17.15
N ASP A 423 26.92 11.72 -16.69
CA ASP A 423 25.73 11.71 -15.85
C ASP A 423 26.00 12.36 -14.50
N VAL A 424 25.10 13.23 -14.09
CA VAL A 424 25.02 13.81 -12.75
C VAL A 424 23.61 13.62 -12.21
N SER A 425 23.45 13.69 -10.88
CA SER A 425 22.15 13.59 -10.23
C SER A 425 21.83 14.85 -9.44
N MET A 426 20.57 15.22 -9.47
CA MET A 426 19.97 16.21 -8.57
C MET A 426 19.00 15.44 -7.66
N ASP A 427 19.22 15.51 -6.36
CA ASP A 427 18.46 14.79 -5.36
C ASP A 427 17.62 15.71 -4.50
N PHE A 428 16.34 15.37 -4.38
CA PHE A 428 15.45 15.87 -3.36
C PHE A 428 15.21 14.75 -2.35
N ALA A 429 15.50 15.02 -1.07
CA ALA A 429 15.24 14.09 0.03
C ALA A 429 14.22 14.70 1.00
N TYR A 430 13.19 13.93 1.36
CA TYR A 430 12.12 14.39 2.26
C TYR A 430 12.66 14.80 3.62
N GLY A 431 13.50 13.96 4.25
CA GLY A 431 14.05 14.21 5.56
C GLY A 431 14.98 15.43 5.68
N GLU A 432 15.52 15.92 4.54
CA GLU A 432 16.36 17.11 4.51
C GLU A 432 15.56 18.38 4.20
N SER A 433 14.45 18.23 3.47
CA SER A 433 13.67 19.36 2.96
C SER A 433 12.52 19.76 3.87
N PHE A 434 11.99 18.83 4.66
CA PHE A 434 10.91 19.06 5.62
C PHE A 434 11.36 18.70 7.03
N THR A 435 11.06 19.59 7.98
CA THR A 435 11.37 19.38 9.41
C THR A 435 10.36 18.47 10.09
N GLU A 436 9.19 18.30 9.48
CA GLU A 436 8.13 17.42 9.98
C GLU A 436 8.46 15.97 9.64
N SER A 437 8.40 15.11 10.63
CA SER A 437 8.50 13.66 10.38
C SER A 437 7.27 13.17 9.66
N SER A 438 7.44 12.44 8.56
CA SER A 438 6.33 11.78 7.86
C SER A 438 5.56 10.87 8.83
N PRO A 439 4.22 11.00 8.94
CA PRO A 439 3.43 10.07 9.73
C PRO A 439 3.56 8.64 9.16
N GLU A 440 3.34 7.67 10.01
CA GLU A 440 3.27 6.28 9.55
C GLU A 440 2.01 6.08 8.70
N ALA A 441 2.10 5.24 7.67
CA ALA A 441 1.00 5.06 6.72
C ALA A 441 -0.33 4.68 7.41
N TYR A 442 -0.29 3.85 8.45
CA TYR A 442 -1.50 3.47 9.20
C TYR A 442 -2.07 4.61 10.04
N GLU A 443 -1.26 5.52 10.58
CA GLU A 443 -1.77 6.76 11.22
C GLU A 443 -2.65 7.53 10.24
N ARG A 444 -2.13 7.76 9.03
CA ARG A 444 -2.87 8.48 7.99
C ARG A 444 -4.14 7.75 7.59
N LEU A 445 -4.07 6.46 7.30
CA LEU A 445 -5.22 5.68 6.84
C LEU A 445 -6.31 5.55 7.91
N ILE A 446 -5.96 5.33 9.17
CA ILE A 446 -6.94 5.29 10.27
C ILE A 446 -7.65 6.64 10.41
N LEU A 447 -6.89 7.74 10.38
CA LEU A 447 -7.49 9.08 10.44
C LEU A 447 -8.46 9.31 9.27
N ASP A 448 -8.06 8.97 8.04
CA ASP A 448 -8.90 9.12 6.85
C ASP A 448 -10.17 8.27 6.94
N VAL A 449 -10.11 7.04 7.47
CA VAL A 449 -11.29 6.23 7.78
C VAL A 449 -12.23 6.96 8.74
N LEU A 450 -11.71 7.52 9.82
CA LEU A 450 -12.53 8.23 10.82
C LEU A 450 -13.14 9.52 10.27
N LEU A 451 -12.47 10.16 9.33
CA LEU A 451 -12.96 11.35 8.62
C LEU A 451 -13.90 11.04 7.45
N GLY A 452 -13.93 9.81 6.96
CA GLY A 452 -14.66 9.43 5.74
C GLY A 452 -13.95 9.86 4.45
N ASP A 453 -12.65 10.13 4.50
CA ASP A 453 -11.86 10.49 3.33
C ASP A 453 -11.37 9.24 2.61
N ALA A 454 -11.97 8.92 1.47
CA ALA A 454 -11.66 7.72 0.70
C ALA A 454 -10.57 7.92 -0.38
N ASN A 455 -9.87 9.05 -0.40
CA ASN A 455 -8.89 9.40 -1.45
C ASN A 455 -7.75 8.39 -1.58
N LEU A 456 -7.34 7.76 -0.47
CA LEU A 456 -6.22 6.83 -0.40
C LEU A 456 -6.63 5.35 -0.35
N PHE A 457 -7.89 5.05 -0.65
CA PHE A 457 -8.41 3.68 -0.56
C PHE A 457 -8.82 3.16 -1.93
N PRO A 458 -8.31 1.98 -2.35
CA PRO A 458 -8.76 1.35 -3.58
C PRO A 458 -10.24 1.02 -3.52
N ARG A 459 -10.95 1.30 -4.60
CA ARG A 459 -12.34 0.88 -4.76
C ARG A 459 -12.45 -0.44 -5.52
N VAL A 460 -13.67 -0.97 -5.55
CA VAL A 460 -13.99 -2.25 -6.20
C VAL A 460 -13.47 -2.29 -7.65
N GLU A 461 -13.71 -1.22 -8.39
CA GLU A 461 -13.37 -1.11 -9.81
C GLU A 461 -11.87 -1.29 -10.03
N GLU A 462 -11.04 -0.68 -9.20
CA GLU A 462 -9.58 -0.77 -9.26
C GLU A 462 -9.09 -2.18 -8.88
N VAL A 463 -9.65 -2.75 -7.83
CA VAL A 463 -9.33 -4.12 -7.38
C VAL A 463 -9.67 -5.14 -8.46
N GLU A 464 -10.86 -5.03 -9.07
CA GLU A 464 -11.27 -5.92 -10.15
C GLU A 464 -10.43 -5.75 -11.41
N GLN A 465 -10.07 -4.51 -11.80
CA GLN A 465 -9.17 -4.29 -12.93
C GLN A 465 -7.78 -4.89 -12.66
N SER A 466 -7.28 -4.76 -11.44
CA SER A 466 -5.99 -5.35 -11.06
C SER A 466 -6.01 -6.88 -11.18
N TRP A 467 -7.10 -7.54 -10.78
CA TRP A 467 -7.26 -8.98 -10.97
C TRP A 467 -7.41 -9.38 -12.44
N ARG A 468 -8.13 -8.60 -13.26
CA ARG A 468 -8.22 -8.84 -14.72
C ARG A 468 -6.85 -8.79 -15.40
N ILE A 469 -5.90 -8.00 -14.86
CA ILE A 469 -4.52 -7.95 -15.35
C ILE A 469 -3.75 -9.19 -14.89
N LEU A 470 -3.85 -9.58 -13.62
CA LEU A 470 -3.00 -10.63 -13.05
C LEU A 470 -3.50 -12.06 -13.31
N ASP A 471 -4.80 -12.31 -13.24
CA ASP A 471 -5.37 -13.68 -13.37
C ASP A 471 -4.91 -14.43 -14.62
N PRO A 472 -4.88 -13.83 -15.82
CA PRO A 472 -4.41 -14.55 -17.00
C PRO A 472 -2.93 -14.94 -16.93
N ILE A 473 -2.10 -14.13 -16.25
CA ILE A 473 -0.67 -14.39 -16.04
C ILE A 473 -0.49 -15.57 -15.08
N GLU A 474 -1.19 -15.53 -13.96
CA GLU A 474 -1.20 -16.62 -12.98
C GLU A 474 -1.70 -17.94 -13.60
N ALA A 475 -2.80 -17.91 -14.36
CA ALA A 475 -3.33 -19.07 -15.05
C ALA A 475 -2.35 -19.63 -16.10
N TYR A 476 -1.56 -18.78 -16.73
CA TYR A 476 -0.48 -19.21 -17.62
C TYR A 476 0.63 -19.90 -16.81
N TRP A 477 1.08 -19.29 -15.72
CA TRP A 477 2.15 -19.84 -14.88
C TRP A 477 1.79 -21.16 -14.22
N GLU A 478 0.55 -21.34 -13.81
CA GLU A 478 0.07 -22.63 -13.25
C GLU A 478 0.23 -23.79 -14.22
N LYS A 479 -0.01 -23.53 -15.52
CA LYS A 479 0.05 -24.53 -16.60
C LYS A 479 1.44 -24.74 -17.18
N HIS A 480 2.35 -23.78 -17.03
CA HIS A 480 3.63 -23.76 -17.73
C HIS A 480 4.83 -23.76 -16.77
N GLY A 481 5.47 -24.92 -16.67
CA GLY A 481 6.76 -25.06 -16.03
C GLY A 481 6.78 -24.90 -14.51
N ARG A 482 7.98 -24.85 -13.97
CA ARG A 482 8.30 -24.49 -12.60
C ARG A 482 8.87 -23.08 -12.56
N PRO A 483 8.77 -22.38 -11.41
CA PRO A 483 9.49 -21.12 -11.23
C PRO A 483 11.00 -21.29 -11.51
N ALA A 484 11.61 -20.31 -12.16
CA ALA A 484 13.07 -20.19 -12.24
C ALA A 484 13.66 -20.03 -10.84
N GLN A 485 14.98 -20.05 -10.72
CA GLN A 485 15.65 -19.87 -9.44
C GLN A 485 16.64 -18.71 -9.49
N TYR A 486 16.82 -18.03 -8.37
CA TYR A 486 17.85 -17.02 -8.19
C TYR A 486 18.49 -17.17 -6.81
N PRO A 487 19.81 -16.99 -6.68
CA PRO A 487 20.47 -17.01 -5.38
C PRO A 487 19.98 -15.86 -4.49
N ALA A 488 19.72 -16.13 -3.21
CA ALA A 488 19.42 -15.11 -2.22
C ALA A 488 20.52 -14.03 -2.21
N GLY A 489 20.12 -12.74 -2.08
CA GLY A 489 21.03 -11.60 -2.12
C GLY A 489 21.32 -11.04 -3.51
N THR A 490 20.80 -11.67 -4.58
CA THR A 490 20.90 -11.16 -5.96
C THR A 490 19.70 -10.31 -6.35
N TRP A 491 19.65 -9.81 -7.60
CA TRP A 491 18.53 -9.00 -8.09
C TRP A 491 17.47 -9.79 -8.88
N GLY A 492 17.43 -11.09 -8.71
CA GLY A 492 16.46 -11.96 -9.37
C GLY A 492 17.09 -12.91 -10.38
N PRO A 493 16.29 -13.66 -11.13
CA PRO A 493 16.73 -14.65 -12.09
C PRO A 493 17.24 -14.00 -13.39
N ALA A 494 18.12 -14.70 -14.12
CA ALA A 494 18.65 -14.26 -15.40
C ALA A 494 17.54 -14.01 -16.45
N GLU A 495 16.48 -14.78 -16.41
CA GLU A 495 15.31 -14.64 -17.30
C GLU A 495 14.66 -13.25 -17.19
N ALA A 496 14.73 -12.62 -16.02
CA ALA A 496 14.24 -11.26 -15.85
C ALA A 496 15.15 -10.21 -16.53
N ASP A 497 16.46 -10.40 -16.49
CA ASP A 497 17.41 -9.57 -17.25
C ASP A 497 17.24 -9.77 -18.76
N GLU A 498 17.06 -11.02 -19.21
CA GLU A 498 16.80 -11.35 -20.61
C GLU A 498 15.51 -10.72 -21.14
N MET A 499 14.46 -10.62 -20.30
CA MET A 499 13.21 -10.00 -20.70
C MET A 499 13.42 -8.55 -21.15
N LEU A 500 14.19 -7.77 -20.43
CA LEU A 500 14.51 -6.38 -20.80
C LEU A 500 15.55 -6.32 -21.92
N ALA A 501 16.53 -7.23 -21.93
CA ALA A 501 17.58 -7.26 -22.95
C ALA A 501 17.01 -7.49 -24.37
N ARG A 502 15.91 -8.25 -24.52
CA ARG A 502 15.19 -8.41 -25.81
C ARG A 502 14.68 -7.08 -26.37
N ASP A 503 14.41 -6.11 -25.50
CA ASP A 503 13.99 -4.76 -25.87
C ASP A 503 15.18 -3.78 -25.92
N GLY A 504 16.43 -4.25 -25.77
CA GLY A 504 17.63 -3.41 -25.71
C GLY A 504 17.74 -2.59 -24.42
N ARG A 505 17.13 -3.05 -23.34
CA ARG A 505 17.04 -2.38 -22.04
C ARG A 505 17.65 -3.23 -20.92
N SER A 506 17.85 -2.64 -19.77
CA SER A 506 18.30 -3.32 -18.57
C SER A 506 17.54 -2.82 -17.34
N TRP A 507 17.46 -3.67 -16.32
CA TRP A 507 16.93 -3.24 -15.03
C TRP A 507 17.85 -2.20 -14.40
N ARG A 508 17.23 -1.14 -13.88
CA ARG A 508 17.91 -0.26 -12.95
C ARG A 508 18.27 -1.10 -11.69
N ARG A 509 19.48 -0.94 -11.22
CA ARG A 509 19.94 -1.45 -9.91
C ARG A 509 19.93 -0.28 -8.94
N PRO A 510 18.97 -0.24 -8.00
CA PRO A 510 18.80 0.86 -7.05
C PRO A 510 19.98 1.03 -6.11
#